data_7a35a428b778d815221613d26e1bca3c
#
_entry.id   7a35a428b778d815221613d26e1bca3c
#
_cell.length_a   1.000
_cell.length_b   1.000
_cell.length_c   1.000
_cell.angle_alpha   90.00
_cell.angle_beta   90.00
_cell.angle_gamma   90.00
#
_symmetry.space_group_name_H-M   'P 1'
#
loop_
_entity.id
_entity.type
_entity.pdbx_description
1 polymer ?
#
loop_
_entity_poly.entity_id
_entity_poly.type
_entity_poly.pdbx_seq_one_letter_code
_entity_poly.pdbx_strand_id
1 'polypeptide(L)'
;MVAAVRPDSWNLPLCLHVLGATLTFGAVGAVALFSFAARGRVPEQALLLRRWALWTGLLAVVPAFVLMRVAAQWIADKEFPGDAKTPGWLDVGFIVTEPGALLLLVMLILAWFAARRERFRAAAAVPWLASIYLIALGVAWFAMSAKPG
;
A
#
# COMPACT_ATOMS: atom_id res chain seq x y z
N MET A 1 0.16 -35.38 15.15
CA MET A 1 0.97 -34.13 15.04
C MET A 1 -0.01 -33.01 15.30
N VAL A 2 -0.06 -32.47 16.53
CA VAL A 2 -0.94 -31.33 16.86
C VAL A 2 -0.30 -30.11 16.20
N ALA A 3 -0.99 -29.51 15.23
CA ALA A 3 -0.54 -28.24 14.66
C ALA A 3 -0.36 -27.26 15.82
N ALA A 4 0.84 -26.69 15.96
CA ALA A 4 1.10 -25.70 16.99
C ALA A 4 0.10 -24.55 16.80
N VAL A 5 -0.88 -24.47 17.69
CA VAL A 5 -1.87 -23.40 17.67
C VAL A 5 -1.09 -22.10 17.96
N ARG A 6 -1.17 -21.17 17.04
CA ARG A 6 -0.53 -19.87 17.19
C ARG A 6 -1.04 -19.20 18.47
N PRO A 7 -0.19 -18.59 19.31
CA PRO A 7 -0.63 -17.94 20.54
C PRO A 7 -1.70 -16.88 20.26
N ASP A 8 -2.76 -16.83 21.08
CA ASP A 8 -3.87 -15.88 20.91
C ASP A 8 -3.40 -14.40 20.87
N SER A 9 -2.30 -14.10 21.55
CA SER A 9 -1.68 -12.77 21.56
C SER A 9 -1.21 -12.28 20.17
N TRP A 10 -1.16 -13.15 19.18
CA TRP A 10 -0.74 -12.83 17.80
C TRP A 10 -1.94 -12.56 16.87
N ASN A 11 -3.13 -12.96 17.29
CA ASN A 11 -4.33 -12.86 16.45
C ASN A 11 -4.68 -11.41 16.14
N LEU A 12 -4.60 -10.50 17.11
CA LEU A 12 -4.93 -9.10 16.91
C LEU A 12 -3.95 -8.39 15.94
N PRO A 13 -2.62 -8.41 16.15
CA PRO A 13 -1.71 -7.76 15.23
C PRO A 13 -1.76 -8.36 13.81
N LEU A 14 -1.97 -9.68 13.68
CA LEU A 14 -2.15 -10.31 12.39
C LEU A 14 -3.43 -9.84 11.69
N CYS A 15 -4.55 -9.77 12.41
CA CYS A 15 -5.81 -9.27 11.89
C CYS A 15 -5.66 -7.82 11.40
N LEU A 16 -5.03 -6.97 12.19
CA LEU A 16 -4.78 -5.55 11.83
C LEU A 16 -3.85 -5.42 10.62
N HIS A 17 -2.82 -6.28 10.54
CA HIS A 17 -1.92 -6.31 9.38
C HIS A 17 -2.66 -6.70 8.10
N VAL A 18 -3.43 -7.79 8.14
CA VAL A 18 -4.20 -8.27 6.98
C VAL A 18 -5.25 -7.24 6.56
N LEU A 19 -5.96 -6.66 7.53
CA LEU A 19 -6.94 -5.61 7.27
C LEU A 19 -6.26 -4.38 6.62
N GLY A 20 -5.17 -3.90 7.20
CA GLY A 20 -4.41 -2.78 6.66
C GLY A 20 -3.89 -3.05 5.25
N ALA A 21 -3.36 -4.25 4.99
CA ALA A 21 -2.88 -4.66 3.67
C ALA A 21 -4.00 -4.68 2.63
N THR A 22 -5.15 -5.29 2.97
CA THR A 22 -6.32 -5.35 2.09
C THR A 22 -6.87 -3.97 1.76
N LEU A 23 -7.01 -3.12 2.78
CA LEU A 23 -7.46 -1.74 2.60
C LEU A 23 -6.47 -0.91 1.77
N THR A 24 -5.16 -1.07 2.01
CA THR A 24 -4.11 -0.39 1.22
C THR A 24 -4.20 -0.80 -0.24
N PHE A 25 -4.29 -2.11 -0.51
CA PHE A 25 -4.40 -2.64 -1.87
C PHE A 25 -5.64 -2.08 -2.59
N GLY A 26 -6.81 -2.15 -1.97
CA GLY A 26 -8.05 -1.64 -2.54
C GLY A 26 -8.03 -0.12 -2.76
N ALA A 27 -7.52 0.64 -1.79
CA ALA A 27 -7.46 2.09 -1.88
C ALA A 27 -6.45 2.58 -2.94
N VAL A 28 -5.28 1.94 -3.07
CA VAL A 28 -4.32 2.24 -4.15
C VAL A 28 -4.92 1.89 -5.51
N GLY A 29 -5.68 0.78 -5.60
CA GLY A 29 -6.46 0.44 -6.79
C GLY A 29 -7.46 1.52 -7.18
N ALA A 30 -8.19 2.07 -6.22
CA ALA A 30 -9.12 3.18 -6.45
C ALA A 30 -8.39 4.45 -6.92
N VAL A 31 -7.22 4.79 -6.35
CA VAL A 31 -6.37 5.90 -6.82
C VAL A 31 -5.97 5.69 -8.28
N ALA A 32 -5.54 4.48 -8.66
CA ALA A 32 -5.20 4.14 -10.03
C ALA A 32 -6.41 4.33 -10.96
N LEU A 33 -7.57 3.76 -10.60
CA LEU A 33 -8.81 3.84 -11.39
C LEU A 33 -9.26 5.29 -11.60
N PHE A 34 -9.36 6.10 -10.56
CA PHE A 34 -9.75 7.52 -10.69
C PHE A 34 -8.76 8.29 -11.54
N SER A 35 -7.46 8.02 -11.39
CA SER A 35 -6.41 8.71 -12.14
C SER A 35 -6.39 8.29 -13.61
N PHE A 36 -6.65 7.01 -13.93
CA PHE A 36 -6.82 6.55 -15.31
C PHE A 36 -8.12 7.10 -15.93
N ALA A 37 -9.23 7.06 -15.17
CA ALA A 37 -10.52 7.58 -15.62
C ALA A 37 -10.48 9.08 -15.92
N ALA A 38 -9.59 9.84 -15.28
CA ALA A 38 -9.40 11.27 -15.54
C ALA A 38 -8.78 11.56 -16.93
N ARG A 39 -8.16 10.55 -17.57
CA ARG A 39 -7.53 10.72 -18.89
C ARG A 39 -8.59 10.84 -19.97
N GLY A 40 -8.41 11.78 -20.87
CA GLY A 40 -9.33 11.99 -22.00
C GLY A 40 -10.70 12.58 -21.61
N ARG A 41 -10.90 12.97 -20.36
CA ARG A 41 -12.09 13.67 -19.91
C ARG A 41 -11.98 15.18 -20.10
N VAL A 42 -13.12 15.86 -20.18
CA VAL A 42 -13.15 17.31 -20.13
C VAL A 42 -12.55 17.84 -18.84
N PRO A 43 -11.93 19.05 -18.82
CA PRO A 43 -11.11 19.53 -17.71
C PRO A 43 -11.80 19.44 -16.33
N GLU A 44 -13.08 19.80 -16.27
CA GLU A 44 -13.84 19.78 -15.01
C GLU A 44 -14.00 18.37 -14.43
N GLN A 45 -14.36 17.39 -15.28
CA GLN A 45 -14.51 16.00 -14.88
C GLN A 45 -13.14 15.40 -14.50
N ALA A 46 -12.09 15.72 -15.26
CA ALA A 46 -10.74 15.27 -14.97
C ALA A 46 -10.27 15.80 -13.62
N LEU A 47 -10.55 17.07 -13.30
CA LEU A 47 -10.18 17.67 -12.03
C LEU A 47 -10.92 17.04 -10.86
N LEU A 48 -12.22 16.75 -11.02
CA LEU A 48 -13.02 16.04 -10.01
C LEU A 48 -12.43 14.66 -9.70
N LEU A 49 -12.13 13.86 -10.72
CA LEU A 49 -11.55 12.52 -10.56
C LEU A 49 -10.17 12.57 -9.90
N ARG A 50 -9.32 13.57 -10.25
CA ARG A 50 -8.03 13.79 -9.59
C ARG A 50 -8.18 14.17 -8.12
N ARG A 51 -9.20 14.95 -7.75
CA ARG A 51 -9.52 15.25 -6.35
C ARG A 51 -9.98 13.99 -5.60
N TRP A 52 -10.80 13.14 -6.21
CA TRP A 52 -11.16 11.85 -5.63
C TRP A 52 -9.94 10.96 -5.43
N ALA A 53 -9.03 10.86 -6.41
CA ALA A 53 -7.78 10.13 -6.26
C ALA A 53 -6.94 10.66 -5.09
N LEU A 54 -6.79 11.98 -4.95
CA LEU A 54 -6.07 12.60 -3.84
C LEU A 54 -6.71 12.27 -2.48
N TRP A 55 -8.01 12.48 -2.34
CA TRP A 55 -8.70 12.22 -1.07
C TRP A 55 -8.68 10.74 -0.69
N THR A 56 -8.86 9.84 -1.65
CA THR A 56 -8.67 8.40 -1.44
C THR A 56 -7.24 8.09 -0.97
N GLY A 57 -6.24 8.72 -1.57
CA GLY A 57 -4.85 8.60 -1.14
C GLY A 57 -4.65 9.05 0.31
N LEU A 58 -5.14 10.22 0.66
CA LEU A 58 -4.93 10.79 2.00
C LEU A 58 -5.76 10.11 3.09
N LEU A 59 -7.03 9.80 2.82
CA LEU A 59 -7.97 9.33 3.85
C LEU A 59 -8.09 7.80 3.92
N ALA A 60 -7.70 7.09 2.88
CA ALA A 60 -7.74 5.63 2.87
C ALA A 60 -6.34 5.00 2.75
N VAL A 61 -5.52 5.39 1.75
CA VAL A 61 -4.21 4.76 1.55
C VAL A 61 -3.29 5.03 2.73
N VAL A 62 -3.15 6.29 3.17
CA VAL A 62 -2.22 6.64 4.26
C VAL A 62 -2.56 5.92 5.56
N PRO A 63 -3.78 6.01 6.12
CA PRO A 63 -4.08 5.34 7.38
C PRO A 63 -4.03 3.81 7.26
N ALA A 64 -4.46 3.23 6.14
CA ALA A 64 -4.38 1.79 5.92
C ALA A 64 -2.92 1.31 5.84
N PHE A 65 -2.05 2.06 5.15
CA PHE A 65 -0.62 1.77 5.07
C PHE A 65 0.04 1.84 6.44
N VAL A 66 -0.24 2.89 7.23
CA VAL A 66 0.29 3.02 8.59
C VAL A 66 -0.17 1.85 9.46
N LEU A 67 -1.46 1.50 9.41
CA LEU A 67 -2.00 0.36 10.14
C LEU A 67 -1.28 -0.94 9.77
N MET A 68 -1.14 -1.21 8.47
CA MET A 68 -0.43 -2.37 7.95
C MET A 68 1.01 -2.41 8.45
N ARG A 69 1.73 -1.31 8.37
CA ARG A 69 3.16 -1.23 8.72
C ARG A 69 3.40 -1.38 10.24
N VAL A 70 2.60 -0.71 11.05
CA VAL A 70 2.68 -0.82 12.52
C VAL A 70 2.37 -2.25 12.97
N ALA A 71 1.31 -2.84 12.44
CA ALA A 71 0.94 -4.21 12.77
C ALA A 71 2.00 -5.23 12.28
N ALA A 72 2.61 -5.01 11.11
CA ALA A 72 3.71 -5.83 10.61
C ALA A 72 4.93 -5.79 11.54
N GLN A 73 5.31 -4.59 12.00
CA GLN A 73 6.41 -4.46 12.97
C GLN A 73 6.08 -5.18 14.27
N TRP A 74 4.87 -5.01 14.77
CA TRP A 74 4.43 -5.68 15.99
C TRP A 74 4.51 -7.22 15.89
N ILE A 75 4.15 -7.79 14.73
CA ILE A 75 4.29 -9.23 14.47
C ILE A 75 5.77 -9.62 14.43
N ALA A 76 6.59 -8.86 13.70
CA ALA A 76 8.00 -9.15 13.54
C ALA A 76 8.73 -9.17 14.89
N ASP A 77 8.47 -8.18 15.76
CA ASP A 77 9.08 -8.11 17.09
C ASP A 77 8.69 -9.28 18.00
N LYS A 78 7.50 -9.86 17.79
CA LYS A 78 7.05 -11.05 18.53
C LYS A 78 7.59 -12.36 17.96
N GLU A 79 7.70 -12.45 16.64
CA GLU A 79 8.10 -13.69 15.94
C GLU A 79 9.63 -13.84 15.91
N PHE A 80 10.36 -12.73 15.84
CA PHE A 80 11.82 -12.69 15.72
C PHE A 80 12.45 -11.78 16.79
N PRO A 81 12.38 -12.14 18.07
CA PRO A 81 12.94 -11.30 19.14
C PRO A 81 14.48 -11.25 19.05
N GLY A 82 15.04 -10.05 19.15
CA GLY A 82 16.49 -9.81 19.16
C GLY A 82 17.14 -10.02 17.78
N ASP A 83 18.35 -10.61 17.77
CA ASP A 83 19.15 -10.82 16.55
C ASP A 83 18.78 -12.10 15.78
N ALA A 84 17.56 -12.60 15.91
CA ALA A 84 17.13 -13.78 15.18
C ALA A 84 17.13 -13.50 13.66
N LYS A 85 17.70 -14.42 12.87
CA LYS A 85 17.73 -14.30 11.41
C LYS A 85 16.30 -14.27 10.87
N THR A 86 15.97 -13.19 10.19
CA THR A 86 14.70 -13.06 9.48
C THR A 86 14.71 -13.92 8.21
N PRO A 87 13.62 -14.64 7.91
CA PRO A 87 13.51 -15.38 6.65
C PRO A 87 13.36 -14.42 5.46
N GLY A 88 13.92 -14.80 4.30
CA GLY A 88 13.98 -13.95 3.10
C GLY A 88 12.61 -13.45 2.58
N TRP A 89 11.52 -14.18 2.85
CA TRP A 89 10.17 -13.71 2.49
C TRP A 89 9.75 -12.46 3.31
N LEU A 90 10.28 -12.29 4.52
CA LEU A 90 10.05 -11.10 5.34
C LEU A 90 10.78 -9.89 4.77
N ASP A 91 12.00 -10.09 4.24
CA ASP A 91 12.77 -9.02 3.58
C ASP A 91 12.02 -8.46 2.37
N VAL A 92 11.31 -9.31 1.60
CA VAL A 92 10.44 -8.84 0.50
C VAL A 92 9.37 -7.89 1.03
N GLY A 93 8.75 -8.20 2.18
CA GLY A 93 7.78 -7.31 2.83
C GLY A 93 8.37 -5.95 3.19
N PHE A 94 9.57 -5.92 3.77
CA PHE A 94 10.26 -4.67 4.11
C PHE A 94 10.67 -3.88 2.87
N ILE A 95 11.22 -4.53 1.84
CA ILE A 95 11.58 -3.90 0.57
C ILE A 95 10.35 -3.27 -0.11
N VAL A 96 9.19 -3.91 -0.05
CA VAL A 96 7.96 -3.34 -0.64
C VAL A 96 7.38 -2.21 0.21
N THR A 97 7.51 -2.28 1.54
CA THR A 97 6.92 -1.26 2.42
C THR A 97 7.79 -0.02 2.57
N GLU A 98 9.11 -0.14 2.71
CA GLU A 98 9.97 1.02 2.96
C GLU A 98 10.21 1.88 1.70
N PRO A 99 10.73 1.36 0.59
CA PRO A 99 10.73 2.10 -0.67
C PRO A 99 9.33 2.41 -1.17
N GLY A 100 8.33 1.55 -0.87
CA GLY A 100 6.94 1.78 -1.16
C GLY A 100 6.36 3.01 -0.47
N ALA A 101 6.76 3.31 0.76
CA ALA A 101 6.38 4.54 1.45
C ALA A 101 6.86 5.79 0.71
N LEU A 102 8.09 5.77 0.20
CA LEU A 102 8.63 6.86 -0.62
C LEU A 102 7.86 7.01 -1.93
N LEU A 103 7.55 5.89 -2.60
CA LEU A 103 6.74 5.89 -3.81
C LEU A 103 5.33 6.44 -3.57
N LEU A 104 4.69 6.06 -2.46
CA LEU A 104 3.40 6.60 -2.05
C LEU A 104 3.47 8.09 -1.78
N LEU A 105 4.52 8.57 -1.11
CA LEU A 105 4.74 9.98 -0.84
C LEU A 105 4.84 10.77 -2.16
N VAL A 106 5.67 10.32 -3.10
CA VAL A 106 5.81 10.93 -4.43
C VAL A 106 4.47 10.93 -5.17
N MET A 107 3.76 9.81 -5.15
CA MET A 107 2.43 9.68 -5.76
C MET A 107 1.44 10.70 -5.18
N LEU A 108 1.40 10.87 -3.85
CA LEU A 108 0.51 11.81 -3.17
C LEU A 108 0.87 13.27 -3.49
N ILE A 109 2.16 13.60 -3.54
CA ILE A 109 2.63 14.95 -3.94
C ILE A 109 2.17 15.25 -5.37
N LEU A 110 2.35 14.31 -6.30
CA LEU A 110 1.90 14.47 -7.68
C LEU A 110 0.37 14.56 -7.78
N ALA A 111 -0.36 13.76 -7.00
CA ALA A 111 -1.83 13.81 -6.93
C ALA A 111 -2.31 15.17 -6.38
N TRP A 112 -1.61 15.71 -5.38
CA TRP A 112 -1.91 17.03 -4.82
C TRP A 112 -1.78 18.15 -5.88
N PHE A 113 -0.70 18.18 -6.65
CA PHE A 113 -0.55 19.14 -7.74
C PHE A 113 -1.55 18.89 -8.86
N ALA A 114 -1.83 17.63 -9.19
CA ALA A 114 -2.80 17.25 -10.21
C ALA A 114 -4.24 17.67 -9.85
N ALA A 115 -4.59 17.64 -8.56
CA ALA A 115 -5.90 18.06 -8.06
C ALA A 115 -6.10 19.59 -8.01
N ARG A 116 -5.02 20.37 -8.15
CA ARG A 116 -5.03 21.84 -8.08
C ARG A 116 -4.80 22.53 -9.41
N ARG A 117 -4.24 21.83 -10.39
CA ARG A 117 -3.85 22.41 -11.69
C ARG A 117 -4.47 21.60 -12.83
N GLU A 118 -5.28 22.23 -13.65
CA GLU A 118 -5.94 21.58 -14.79
C GLU A 118 -4.93 20.97 -15.79
N ARG A 119 -3.84 21.70 -16.07
CA ARG A 119 -2.80 21.33 -17.04
C ARG A 119 -1.50 20.86 -16.37
N PHE A 120 -1.59 19.94 -15.43
CA PHE A 120 -0.40 19.38 -14.79
C PHE A 120 0.08 18.13 -15.54
N ARG A 121 1.15 18.26 -16.32
CA ARG A 121 1.68 17.16 -17.15
C ARG A 121 2.06 15.93 -16.34
N ALA A 122 2.67 16.10 -15.17
CA ALA A 122 3.07 14.98 -14.32
C ALA A 122 1.88 14.25 -13.66
N ALA A 123 0.64 14.75 -13.77
CA ALA A 123 -0.55 14.01 -13.37
C ALA A 123 -0.67 12.65 -14.07
N ALA A 124 -0.12 12.53 -15.27
CA ALA A 124 -0.07 11.28 -16.02
C ALA A 124 0.76 10.18 -15.32
N ALA A 125 1.68 10.53 -14.42
CA ALA A 125 2.48 9.56 -13.68
C ALA A 125 1.71 8.90 -12.53
N VAL A 126 0.73 9.59 -11.92
CA VAL A 126 0.00 9.09 -10.74
C VAL A 126 -0.57 7.68 -10.93
N PRO A 127 -1.34 7.38 -12.01
CA PRO A 127 -1.90 6.05 -12.17
C PRO A 127 -0.84 4.97 -12.42
N TRP A 128 0.29 5.32 -13.04
CA TRP A 128 1.39 4.37 -13.25
C TRP A 128 2.11 4.06 -11.95
N LEU A 129 2.39 5.06 -11.11
CA LEU A 129 2.97 4.85 -9.79
C LEU A 129 2.06 4.00 -8.91
N ALA A 130 0.75 4.27 -8.92
CA ALA A 130 -0.23 3.45 -8.21
C ALA A 130 -0.23 2.00 -8.73
N SER A 131 -0.18 1.78 -10.06
CA SER A 131 -0.15 0.44 -10.64
C SER A 131 1.14 -0.32 -10.30
N ILE A 132 2.30 0.36 -10.34
CA ILE A 132 3.58 -0.23 -9.94
C ILE A 132 3.51 -0.66 -8.47
N TYR A 133 2.95 0.18 -7.60
CA TYR A 133 2.82 -0.16 -6.20
C TYR A 133 1.83 -1.31 -5.95
N LEU A 134 0.73 -1.39 -6.70
CA LEU A 134 -0.18 -2.54 -6.66
C LEU A 134 0.52 -3.85 -7.02
N ILE A 135 1.34 -3.84 -8.05
CA ILE A 135 2.12 -5.01 -8.46
C ILE A 135 3.08 -5.40 -7.33
N ALA A 136 3.81 -4.43 -6.75
CA ALA A 136 4.72 -4.68 -5.65
C ALA A 136 4.00 -5.26 -4.42
N LEU A 137 2.83 -4.72 -4.06
CA LEU A 137 1.99 -5.27 -2.99
C LEU A 137 1.52 -6.70 -3.29
N GLY A 138 1.16 -6.99 -4.55
CA GLY A 138 0.78 -8.33 -4.99
C GLY A 138 1.94 -9.32 -4.86
N VAL A 139 3.15 -8.92 -5.24
CA VAL A 139 4.38 -9.72 -5.08
C VAL A 139 4.67 -9.98 -3.61
N ALA A 140 4.57 -8.96 -2.75
CA ALA A 140 4.77 -9.12 -1.31
C ALA A 140 3.73 -10.06 -0.71
N TRP A 141 2.47 -9.93 -1.10
CA TRP A 141 1.41 -10.82 -0.65
C TRP A 141 1.67 -12.27 -1.06
N PHE A 142 2.07 -12.50 -2.32
CA PHE A 142 2.42 -13.83 -2.80
C PHE A 142 3.61 -14.42 -2.01
N ALA A 143 4.69 -13.66 -1.83
CA ALA A 143 5.87 -14.11 -1.09
C ALA A 143 5.54 -14.48 0.36
N MET A 144 4.73 -13.67 1.04
CA MET A 144 4.31 -13.95 2.42
C MET A 144 3.34 -15.14 2.54
N SER A 145 2.51 -15.37 1.52
CA SER A 145 1.55 -16.46 1.51
C SER A 145 2.20 -17.79 1.13
N ALA A 146 3.07 -17.78 0.15
CA ALA A 146 3.76 -18.98 -0.35
C ALA A 146 4.92 -19.42 0.56
N LYS A 147 5.46 -18.49 1.38
CA LYS A 147 6.62 -18.73 2.27
C LYS A 147 7.69 -19.60 1.59
N PRO A 148 8.22 -19.21 0.43
CA PRO A 148 9.28 -19.95 -0.22
C PRO A 148 10.46 -20.01 0.74
N GLY A 149 10.91 -21.25 1.02
CA GLY A 149 12.02 -21.56 1.91
C GLY A 149 13.35 -21.09 1.35
#